data_cc57df30cbe6c2341b42caff8e07a5a0
#
_entry.id   cc57df30cbe6c2341b42caff8e07a5a0
#
_cell.length_a   1.000
_cell.length_b   1.000
_cell.length_c   1.000
_cell.angle_alpha   90.00
_cell.angle_beta   90.00
_cell.angle_gamma   90.00
#
_symmetry.space_group_name_H-M   'P 1'
#
loop_
_entity.id
_entity.type
_entity.pdbx_description
1 polymer ?
#
loop_
_entity_poly.entity_id
_entity_poly.type
_entity_poly.pdbx_seq_one_letter_code
_entity_poly.pdbx_strand_id
1 'polypeptide(L)'
;DKFVEKTAKEFYGSVEENIRLGGKEGAEEMIRVVCLEDEVKAMENGIHTLVGTGGVRLSGGQAQRLALARTLYHKRPVLVLDDPFSALDQKTEAQIFTNLKELAKDSIMILISHRLYLFEQMDQVIWMDERHAKVGTHEELLATVPSYAKLCSNQRKGGSF
;
A
#
# COMPACT_ATOMS: atom_id res chain seq x y z
N ASP A 1 17.10 -12.89 5.87
CA ASP A 1 15.75 -13.02 5.28
C ASP A 1 14.75 -12.50 6.29
N LYS A 2 14.40 -11.21 6.17
CA LYS A 2 13.31 -10.65 6.97
C LYS A 2 12.20 -10.28 6.00
N PHE A 3 11.16 -11.10 5.94
CA PHE A 3 9.86 -10.64 5.54
C PHE A 3 9.53 -9.43 6.41
N VAL A 4 9.34 -8.28 5.81
CA VAL A 4 8.82 -7.13 6.57
C VAL A 4 7.34 -7.40 6.76
N GLU A 5 7.06 -7.98 7.90
CA GLU A 5 5.73 -8.29 8.33
C GLU A 5 4.88 -7.01 8.43
N LYS A 6 3.65 -7.12 7.99
CA LYS A 6 2.56 -6.18 8.13
C LYS A 6 2.66 -5.37 9.42
N THR A 7 2.92 -4.08 9.25
CA THR A 7 2.58 -3.03 10.19
C THR A 7 2.99 -3.28 11.65
N ALA A 8 4.12 -2.80 12.02
CA ALA A 8 4.23 -2.25 13.36
C ALA A 8 3.18 -1.13 13.47
N LYS A 9 2.02 -1.41 14.05
CA LYS A 9 0.97 -0.41 14.36
C LYS A 9 1.42 0.56 15.44
N GLU A 10 2.63 0.37 15.96
CA GLU A 10 3.21 1.20 16.99
C GLU A 10 4.19 2.17 16.35
N PHE A 11 3.88 3.44 16.52
CA PHE A 11 4.71 4.54 16.09
C PHE A 11 5.34 5.19 17.33
N TYR A 12 6.64 5.38 17.29
CA TYR A 12 7.41 6.08 18.31
C TYR A 12 8.30 7.11 17.64
N GLY A 13 8.38 8.31 18.23
CA GLY A 13 9.19 9.38 17.67
C GLY A 13 8.45 10.20 16.61
N SER A 14 9.19 10.96 15.83
CA SER A 14 8.64 11.82 14.79
C SER A 14 8.18 11.05 13.55
N VAL A 15 7.40 11.69 12.67
CA VAL A 15 7.04 11.16 11.36
C VAL A 15 8.28 10.71 10.60
N GLU A 16 9.31 11.54 10.56
CA GLU A 16 10.58 11.28 9.90
C GLU A 16 11.30 10.05 10.46
N GLU A 17 11.44 9.97 11.78
CA GLU A 17 12.08 8.83 12.45
C GLU A 17 11.36 7.53 12.19
N ASN A 18 10.01 7.57 12.14
CA ASN A 18 9.18 6.41 11.79
C ASN A 18 9.41 5.93 10.36
N ILE A 19 9.65 6.81 9.42
CA ILE A 19 9.93 6.43 8.03
C ILE A 19 11.35 5.88 7.92
N ARG A 20 12.31 6.59 8.45
CA ARG A 20 13.75 6.28 8.27
C ARG A 20 14.21 5.02 8.98
N LEU A 21 13.70 4.73 10.16
CA LEU A 21 14.18 3.63 11.02
C LEU A 21 15.70 3.48 11.04
N GLY A 22 16.40 4.60 11.29
CA GLY A 22 17.87 4.67 11.33
C GLY A 22 18.55 5.06 10.01
N GLY A 23 17.80 5.25 8.92
CA GLY A 23 18.33 5.84 7.68
C GLY A 23 18.60 7.34 7.80
N LYS A 24 19.31 7.92 6.82
CA LYS A 24 19.82 9.29 6.96
C LYS A 24 18.99 10.37 6.27
N GLU A 25 18.43 10.12 5.08
CA GLU A 25 17.76 11.13 4.25
C GLU A 25 16.61 10.54 3.43
N GLY A 26 15.71 11.35 2.86
CA GLY A 26 14.71 10.92 1.87
C GLY A 26 13.35 10.57 2.43
N ALA A 27 13.02 10.88 3.68
CA ALA A 27 11.69 10.64 4.24
C ALA A 27 10.61 11.46 3.52
N GLU A 28 10.94 12.66 3.04
CA GLU A 28 10.03 13.54 2.31
C GLU A 28 9.56 12.92 0.97
N GLU A 29 10.44 12.20 0.29
CA GLU A 29 10.06 11.47 -0.92
C GLU A 29 8.98 10.43 -0.61
N MET A 30 9.15 9.67 0.46
CA MET A 30 8.17 8.67 0.87
C MET A 30 6.84 9.28 1.31
N ILE A 31 6.86 10.44 1.96
CA ILE A 31 5.65 11.20 2.30
C ILE A 31 4.86 11.57 1.04
N ARG A 32 5.53 11.99 -0.03
CA ARG A 32 4.89 12.27 -1.34
C ARG A 32 4.33 11.00 -1.96
N VAL A 33 5.11 9.93 -1.98
CA VAL A 33 4.69 8.64 -2.58
C VAL A 33 3.39 8.14 -1.96
N VAL A 34 3.25 8.27 -0.63
CA VAL A 34 2.04 7.81 0.09
C VAL A 34 0.98 8.90 0.28
N CYS A 35 1.10 10.04 -0.39
CA CYS A 35 0.13 11.15 -0.33
C CYS A 35 -0.15 11.65 1.09
N LEU A 36 0.88 11.83 1.92
CA LEU A 36 0.78 12.37 3.28
C LEU A 36 1.24 13.84 3.38
N GLU A 37 1.63 14.49 2.29
CA GLU A 37 2.25 15.82 2.31
C GLU A 37 1.39 16.87 3.02
N ASP A 38 0.12 16.98 2.65
CA ASP A 38 -0.76 18.03 3.17
C ASP A 38 -1.04 17.84 4.65
N GLU A 39 -1.26 16.58 5.07
CA GLU A 39 -1.47 16.28 6.49
C GLU A 39 -0.20 16.53 7.33
N VAL A 40 0.96 16.16 6.82
CA VAL A 40 2.23 16.40 7.53
C VAL A 40 2.55 17.89 7.59
N LYS A 41 2.31 18.65 6.52
CA LYS A 41 2.47 20.13 6.52
C LYS A 41 1.52 20.83 7.49
N ALA A 42 0.34 20.27 7.72
CA ALA A 42 -0.64 20.80 8.67
C ALA A 42 -0.31 20.49 10.14
N MET A 43 0.63 19.61 10.41
CA MET A 43 1.10 19.32 11.76
C MET A 43 2.00 20.45 12.28
N GLU A 44 1.95 20.73 13.58
CA GLU A 44 2.66 21.85 14.23
C GLU A 44 4.16 21.89 13.91
N ASN A 45 4.82 20.71 13.91
CA ASN A 45 6.24 20.58 13.62
C ASN A 45 6.51 19.83 12.30
N GLY A 46 5.52 19.77 11.40
CA GLY A 46 5.64 19.08 10.11
C GLY A 46 6.17 17.66 10.28
N ILE A 47 7.19 17.29 9.50
CA ILE A 47 7.83 15.97 9.53
C ILE A 47 8.46 15.60 10.88
N HIS A 48 8.81 16.59 11.70
CA HIS A 48 9.38 16.40 13.03
C HIS A 48 8.32 16.26 14.13
N THR A 49 7.04 16.25 13.78
CA THR A 49 5.94 16.04 14.74
C THR A 49 6.03 14.62 15.32
N LEU A 50 6.03 14.55 16.65
CA LEU A 50 5.96 13.27 17.36
C LEU A 50 4.59 12.63 17.15
N VAL A 51 4.55 11.35 16.80
CA VAL A 51 3.33 10.61 16.52
C VAL A 51 3.27 9.30 17.32
N GLY A 52 2.07 8.81 17.54
CA GLY A 52 1.85 7.57 18.28
C GLY A 52 1.85 7.77 19.80
N THR A 53 2.47 6.87 20.54
CA THR A 53 2.49 6.93 22.00
C THR A 53 3.26 8.16 22.49
N GLY A 54 2.54 9.08 23.15
CA GLY A 54 3.12 10.33 23.64
C GLY A 54 3.18 11.48 22.62
N GLY A 55 2.63 11.30 21.43
CA GLY A 55 2.55 12.30 20.37
C GLY A 55 1.15 12.44 19.78
N VAL A 56 1.07 13.00 18.58
CA VAL A 56 -0.18 13.16 17.83
C VAL A 56 -0.75 11.79 17.46
N ARG A 57 -2.02 11.59 17.74
CA ARG A 57 -2.74 10.37 17.34
C ARG A 57 -3.08 10.44 15.85
N LEU A 58 -2.56 9.49 15.10
CA LEU A 58 -2.87 9.35 13.67
C LEU A 58 -4.25 8.71 13.46
N SER A 59 -4.95 9.13 12.41
CA SER A 59 -6.10 8.38 11.89
C SER A 59 -5.67 7.02 11.33
N GLY A 60 -6.62 6.09 11.12
CA GLY A 60 -6.33 4.79 10.53
C GLY A 60 -5.63 4.89 9.16
N GLY A 61 -6.13 5.78 8.30
CA GLY A 61 -5.54 6.02 6.98
C GLY A 61 -4.15 6.67 7.05
N GLN A 62 -3.93 7.62 7.96
CA GLN A 62 -2.60 8.21 8.18
C GLN A 62 -1.61 7.17 8.70
N ALA A 63 -2.00 6.37 9.68
CA ALA A 63 -1.17 5.31 10.23
C ALA A 63 -0.80 4.27 9.17
N GLN A 64 -1.75 3.86 8.33
CA GLN A 64 -1.50 2.93 7.24
C GLN A 64 -0.54 3.50 6.20
N ARG A 65 -0.72 4.76 5.79
CA ARG A 65 0.18 5.43 4.85
C ARG A 65 1.59 5.64 5.43
N LEU A 66 1.70 5.98 6.71
CA LEU A 66 2.99 6.10 7.38
C LEU A 66 3.73 4.75 7.47
N ALA A 67 3.01 3.67 7.76
CA ALA A 67 3.57 2.31 7.74
C ALA A 67 4.02 1.90 6.33
N LEU A 68 3.25 2.26 5.31
CA LEU A 68 3.64 2.03 3.91
C LEU A 68 4.90 2.83 3.54
N ALA A 69 4.96 4.12 3.90
CA ALA A 69 6.15 4.95 3.70
C ALA A 69 7.42 4.36 4.33
N ARG A 70 7.30 3.85 5.56
CA ARG A 70 8.36 3.11 6.27
C ARG A 70 8.83 1.89 5.48
N THR A 71 7.90 1.11 4.94
CA THR A 71 8.20 -0.10 4.15
C THR A 71 8.93 0.24 2.86
N LEU A 72 8.50 1.31 2.18
CA LEU A 72 9.04 1.74 0.89
C LEU A 72 10.40 2.40 1.00
N TYR A 73 10.68 3.06 2.12
CA TYR A 73 11.94 3.77 2.37
C TYR A 73 13.17 2.86 2.20
N HIS A 74 13.05 1.63 2.67
CA HIS A 74 14.10 0.63 2.54
C HIS A 74 13.93 -0.17 1.25
N LYS A 75 14.19 0.44 0.10
CA LYS A 75 14.10 -0.20 -1.24
C LYS A 75 14.58 -1.65 -1.23
N ARG A 76 13.72 -2.57 -1.64
CA ARG A 76 14.00 -4.01 -1.69
C ARG A 76 13.70 -4.56 -3.08
N PRO A 77 14.46 -5.60 -3.53
CA PRO A 77 14.20 -6.25 -4.82
C PRO A 77 12.81 -6.89 -4.90
N VAL A 78 12.25 -7.29 -3.76
CA VAL A 78 10.91 -7.85 -3.65
C VAL A 78 10.13 -7.09 -2.58
N LEU A 79 8.98 -6.56 -2.97
CA LEU A 79 8.04 -5.84 -2.13
C LEU A 79 6.74 -6.63 -2.01
N VAL A 80 6.38 -7.05 -0.80
CA VAL A 80 5.12 -7.73 -0.52
C VAL A 80 4.21 -6.79 0.26
N LEU A 81 3.05 -6.48 -0.29
CA LEU A 81 2.04 -5.59 0.29
C LEU A 81 0.75 -6.38 0.52
N ASP A 82 0.40 -6.61 1.78
CA ASP A 82 -0.82 -7.31 2.18
C ASP A 82 -1.88 -6.30 2.61
N ASP A 83 -2.89 -6.12 1.76
CA ASP A 83 -4.03 -5.20 1.92
C ASP A 83 -3.62 -3.78 2.36
N PRO A 84 -2.66 -3.14 1.63
CA PRO A 84 -2.02 -1.90 2.08
C PRO A 84 -2.95 -0.69 2.03
N PHE A 85 -4.17 -0.83 1.48
CA PHE A 85 -5.09 0.27 1.21
C PHE A 85 -6.42 0.17 1.96
N SER A 86 -6.57 -0.77 2.90
CA SER A 86 -7.85 -1.08 3.56
C SER A 86 -8.52 0.11 4.28
N ALA A 87 -7.72 1.07 4.77
CA ALA A 87 -8.20 2.25 5.48
C ALA A 87 -8.24 3.53 4.61
N LEU A 88 -8.09 3.40 3.28
CA LEU A 88 -8.00 4.53 2.36
C LEU A 88 -9.26 4.66 1.51
N ASP A 89 -9.57 5.91 1.12
CA ASP A 89 -10.52 6.19 0.06
C ASP A 89 -9.95 5.84 -1.31
N GLN A 90 -10.84 5.59 -2.27
CA GLN A 90 -10.47 5.11 -3.60
C GLN A 90 -9.55 6.07 -4.38
N LYS A 91 -9.74 7.39 -4.19
CA LYS A 91 -8.93 8.40 -4.89
C LYS A 91 -7.48 8.38 -4.39
N THR A 92 -7.30 8.40 -3.08
CA THR A 92 -5.99 8.31 -2.43
C THR A 92 -5.30 7.00 -2.77
N GLU A 93 -6.01 5.89 -2.72
CA GLU A 93 -5.51 4.58 -3.10
C GLU A 93 -5.00 4.54 -4.54
N ALA A 94 -5.79 5.01 -5.51
CA ALA A 94 -5.41 5.02 -6.93
C ALA A 94 -4.14 5.86 -7.16
N GLN A 95 -4.02 7.01 -6.48
CA GLN A 95 -2.82 7.85 -6.58
C GLN A 95 -1.60 7.14 -5.98
N ILE A 96 -1.72 6.55 -4.80
CA ILE A 96 -0.61 5.81 -4.16
C ILE A 96 -0.21 4.62 -5.04
N PHE A 97 -1.17 3.88 -5.59
CA PHE A 97 -0.87 2.75 -6.46
C PHE A 97 -0.08 3.17 -7.70
N THR A 98 -0.44 4.30 -8.32
CA THR A 98 0.31 4.88 -9.45
C THR A 98 1.75 5.22 -9.04
N ASN A 99 1.92 5.88 -7.90
CA ASN A 99 3.24 6.23 -7.36
C ASN A 99 4.09 4.98 -7.04
N LEU A 100 3.45 3.93 -6.50
CA LEU A 100 4.11 2.65 -6.21
C LEU A 100 4.62 1.96 -7.46
N LYS A 101 3.85 1.93 -8.54
CA LYS A 101 4.28 1.35 -9.82
C LYS A 101 5.54 2.02 -10.36
N GLU A 102 5.62 3.35 -10.26
CA GLU A 102 6.83 4.08 -10.67
C GLU A 102 8.01 3.81 -9.74
N LEU A 103 7.80 3.81 -8.44
CA LEU A 103 8.84 3.55 -7.45
C LEU A 103 9.40 2.12 -7.55
N ALA A 104 8.54 1.14 -7.82
CA ALA A 104 8.85 -0.28 -7.80
C ALA A 104 9.19 -0.87 -9.19
N LYS A 105 9.38 -0.04 -10.22
CA LYS A 105 9.63 -0.49 -11.60
C LYS A 105 10.81 -1.44 -11.76
N ASP A 106 11.80 -1.35 -10.88
CA ASP A 106 12.99 -2.22 -10.85
C ASP A 106 12.89 -3.30 -9.76
N SER A 107 11.70 -3.55 -9.23
CA SER A 107 11.43 -4.50 -8.15
C SER A 107 10.27 -5.42 -8.51
N ILE A 108 10.21 -6.59 -7.89
CA ILE A 108 9.02 -7.44 -7.93
C ILE A 108 8.06 -6.95 -6.85
N MET A 109 6.88 -6.46 -7.26
CA MET A 109 5.83 -6.08 -6.33
C MET A 109 4.74 -7.15 -6.29
N ILE A 110 4.49 -7.70 -5.12
CA ILE A 110 3.40 -8.64 -4.84
C ILE A 110 2.36 -7.91 -4.02
N LEU A 111 1.19 -7.69 -4.62
CA LEU A 111 0.06 -7.05 -3.99
C LEU A 111 -1.01 -8.08 -3.63
N ILE A 112 -1.32 -8.21 -2.36
CA ILE A 112 -2.46 -8.98 -1.87
C ILE A 112 -3.56 -7.97 -1.56
N SER A 113 -4.71 -8.10 -2.23
CA SER A 113 -5.80 -7.14 -2.09
C SER A 113 -7.15 -7.77 -2.40
N HIS A 114 -8.18 -7.24 -1.76
CA HIS A 114 -9.58 -7.52 -2.11
C HIS A 114 -10.12 -6.57 -3.19
N ARG A 115 -9.34 -5.58 -3.63
CA ARG A 115 -9.73 -4.55 -4.57
C ARG A 115 -9.32 -4.93 -5.99
N LEU A 116 -10.19 -5.66 -6.68
CA LEU A 116 -9.87 -6.32 -7.96
C LEU A 116 -9.64 -5.35 -9.12
N TYR A 117 -10.13 -4.11 -9.04
CA TYR A 117 -9.90 -3.11 -10.08
C TYR A 117 -8.43 -2.71 -10.24
N LEU A 118 -7.59 -2.95 -9.21
CA LEU A 118 -6.15 -2.76 -9.30
C LEU A 118 -5.48 -3.82 -10.18
N PHE A 119 -6.08 -5.00 -10.30
CA PHE A 119 -5.48 -6.15 -10.98
C PHE A 119 -5.43 -5.99 -12.49
N GLU A 120 -6.27 -5.12 -13.05
CA GLU A 120 -6.19 -4.75 -14.48
C GLU A 120 -4.85 -4.09 -14.84
N GLN A 121 -4.14 -3.54 -13.84
CA GLN A 121 -2.87 -2.84 -14.00
C GLN A 121 -1.65 -3.67 -13.60
N MET A 122 -1.85 -4.92 -13.20
CA MET A 122 -0.78 -5.85 -12.81
C MET A 122 -0.34 -6.68 -14.01
N ASP A 123 0.95 -7.03 -14.07
CA ASP A 123 1.50 -7.87 -15.13
C ASP A 123 0.93 -9.29 -15.07
N GLN A 124 0.74 -9.80 -13.85
CA GLN A 124 0.15 -11.10 -13.59
C GLN A 124 -0.73 -11.08 -12.35
N VAL A 125 -1.72 -11.93 -12.33
CA VAL A 125 -2.61 -12.18 -11.18
C VAL A 125 -2.49 -13.65 -10.78
N ILE A 126 -2.35 -13.90 -9.50
CA ILE A 126 -2.42 -15.23 -8.91
C ILE A 126 -3.79 -15.37 -8.25
N TRP A 127 -4.65 -16.15 -8.87
CA TRP A 127 -5.94 -16.52 -8.29
C TRP A 127 -5.80 -17.80 -7.49
N MET A 128 -6.20 -17.74 -6.23
CA MET A 128 -6.14 -18.89 -5.32
C MET A 128 -7.54 -19.25 -4.85
N ASP A 129 -7.91 -20.50 -4.99
CA ASP A 129 -9.05 -21.10 -4.32
C ASP A 129 -8.59 -22.19 -3.33
N GLU A 130 -9.53 -22.88 -2.67
CA GLU A 130 -9.21 -23.83 -1.57
C GLU A 130 -8.19 -24.92 -1.95
N ARG A 131 -8.00 -25.23 -3.24
CA ARG A 131 -7.19 -26.37 -3.71
C ARG A 131 -6.27 -26.06 -4.87
N HIS A 132 -6.46 -24.94 -5.55
CA HIS A 132 -5.75 -24.64 -6.79
C HIS A 132 -5.29 -23.19 -6.82
N ALA A 133 -4.17 -22.98 -7.49
CA ALA A 133 -3.73 -21.64 -7.88
C ALA A 133 -3.70 -21.56 -9.41
N LYS A 134 -4.22 -20.47 -9.97
CA LYS A 134 -4.11 -20.14 -11.38
C LYS A 134 -3.39 -18.81 -11.55
N VAL A 135 -2.46 -18.79 -12.47
CA VAL A 135 -1.66 -17.60 -12.80
C VAL A 135 -1.96 -17.18 -14.22
N GLY A 136 -2.16 -15.91 -14.44
CA GLY A 136 -2.39 -15.32 -15.76
C GLY A 136 -2.59 -13.83 -15.67
N THR A 137 -2.80 -13.18 -16.79
CA THR A 137 -3.22 -11.78 -16.83
C THR A 137 -4.65 -11.64 -16.30
N HIS A 138 -5.05 -10.43 -15.96
CA HIS A 138 -6.45 -10.15 -15.54
C HIS A 138 -7.44 -10.65 -16.60
N GLU A 139 -7.17 -10.38 -17.88
CA GLU A 139 -8.03 -10.78 -18.99
C GLU A 139 -8.11 -12.30 -19.16
N GLU A 140 -6.98 -12.99 -19.08
CA GLU A 140 -6.95 -14.46 -19.15
C GLU A 140 -7.75 -15.11 -18.03
N LEU A 141 -7.62 -14.59 -16.79
CA LEU A 141 -8.38 -15.12 -15.66
C LEU A 141 -9.87 -14.81 -15.77
N LEU A 142 -10.26 -13.64 -16.29
CA LEU A 142 -11.67 -13.33 -16.59
C LEU A 142 -12.27 -14.33 -17.59
N ALA A 143 -11.51 -14.73 -18.60
CA ALA A 143 -11.97 -15.66 -19.63
C ALA A 143 -11.99 -17.12 -19.16
N THR A 144 -11.09 -17.52 -18.27
CA THR A 144 -10.83 -18.93 -17.95
C THR A 144 -11.25 -19.36 -16.54
N VAL A 145 -11.51 -18.42 -15.63
CA VAL A 145 -11.84 -18.68 -14.21
C VAL A 145 -13.19 -18.08 -13.86
N PRO A 146 -14.30 -18.85 -13.92
CA PRO A 146 -15.64 -18.34 -13.66
C PRO A 146 -15.82 -17.69 -12.28
N SER A 147 -15.17 -18.23 -11.24
CA SER A 147 -15.22 -17.67 -9.89
C SER A 147 -14.56 -16.29 -9.81
N TYR A 148 -13.43 -16.10 -10.48
CA TYR A 148 -12.77 -14.82 -10.60
C TYR A 148 -13.63 -13.79 -11.36
N ALA A 149 -14.15 -14.18 -12.52
CA ALA A 149 -15.02 -13.33 -13.33
C ALA A 149 -16.27 -12.88 -12.57
N LYS A 150 -16.90 -13.80 -11.82
CA LYS A 150 -18.07 -13.50 -10.97
C LYS A 150 -17.71 -12.49 -9.87
N LEU A 151 -16.56 -12.63 -9.22
CA LEU A 151 -16.12 -11.73 -8.16
C LEU A 151 -15.86 -10.31 -8.72
N CYS A 152 -15.17 -10.21 -9.87
CA CYS A 152 -14.93 -8.93 -10.54
C CYS A 152 -16.26 -8.25 -10.94
N SER A 153 -17.19 -9.00 -11.48
CA SER A 153 -18.51 -8.47 -11.87
C SER A 153 -19.32 -7.97 -10.67
N ASN A 154 -19.24 -8.65 -9.54
CA ASN A 154 -19.92 -8.24 -8.30
C ASN A 154 -19.34 -6.95 -7.74
N GLN A 155 -18.03 -6.78 -7.75
CA GLN A 155 -17.39 -5.53 -7.30
C GLN A 155 -17.70 -4.34 -8.20
N ARG A 156 -17.78 -4.54 -9.52
CA ARG A 156 -18.22 -3.49 -10.47
C ARG A 156 -19.67 -3.06 -10.24
N LYS A 157 -20.56 -3.98 -9.86
CA LYS A 157 -21.98 -3.67 -9.57
C LYS A 157 -22.20 -3.09 -8.18
N GLY A 158 -21.40 -3.48 -7.19
CA GLY A 158 -21.41 -2.95 -5.82
C GLY A 158 -20.62 -1.66 -5.65
N GLY A 159 -19.91 -1.20 -6.65
CA GLY A 159 -19.05 -0.02 -6.67
C GLY A 159 -19.79 1.29 -6.88
N SER A 160 -20.95 1.45 -6.28
CA SER A 160 -21.51 2.76 -5.90
C SER A 160 -21.10 3.00 -4.45
N PHE A 161 -19.81 3.31 -4.24
CA PHE A 161 -19.33 3.84 -2.98
C PHE A 161 -18.88 5.29 -3.16
#